data_2938e85bdfc02862cdca876809504f4d
#
_entry.id   2938e85bdfc02862cdca876809504f4d
#
_cell.length_a   1.000
_cell.length_b   1.000
_cell.length_c   1.000
_cell.angle_alpha   90.00
_cell.angle_beta   90.00
_cell.angle_gamma   90.00
#
_symmetry.space_group_name_H-M   'P 1'
#
loop_
_entity.id
_entity.type
_entity.pdbx_description
1 polymer ?
#
loop_
_entity_poly.entity_id
_entity_poly.type
_entity_poly.pdbx_seq_one_letter_code
_entity_poly.pdbx_strand_id
1 'polypeptide(L)'
;MSTSNHTRKTHSNQDKIVKYVNEIPGIRYRELLRMTGLSNGVLSYHLRSLDNSGKIRVNRVNNRVTRYFSYDVSSHESYVIGLLRQETTRKIILYILEKGACGVNDILIHTRKVPSTISWHMGRLKAANIVKVRKQNEFNYYEIGMDRQIIQDLLSKYTRSFTEKIVDDYVDMVNEF
;
A
#
# COMPACT_ATOMS: atom_id res chain seq x y z
N MET A 1 15.65 37.84 -15.55
CA MET A 1 14.25 37.55 -15.13
C MET A 1 13.81 36.06 -15.27
N SER A 2 14.68 35.11 -15.67
CA SER A 2 14.33 33.72 -15.93
C SER A 2 14.35 32.79 -14.69
N THR A 3 15.11 33.11 -13.67
CA THR A 3 15.31 32.24 -12.47
C THR A 3 14.10 32.18 -11.53
N SER A 4 13.34 33.25 -11.38
CA SER A 4 12.19 33.34 -10.47
C SER A 4 11.00 32.43 -10.92
N ASN A 5 10.78 32.30 -12.22
CA ASN A 5 9.70 31.47 -12.77
C ASN A 5 10.02 29.96 -12.64
N HIS A 6 11.28 29.59 -12.78
CA HIS A 6 11.70 28.18 -12.66
C HIS A 6 11.57 27.68 -11.22
N THR A 7 11.98 28.46 -10.24
CA THR A 7 11.89 28.14 -8.80
C THR A 7 10.43 28.02 -8.35
N ARG A 8 9.54 28.93 -8.80
CA ARG A 8 8.10 28.86 -8.49
C ARG A 8 7.43 27.60 -9.05
N LYS A 9 7.75 27.21 -10.28
CA LYS A 9 7.22 25.99 -10.92
C LYS A 9 7.74 24.73 -10.25
N THR A 10 8.98 24.74 -9.79
CA THR A 10 9.62 23.62 -9.07
C THR A 10 8.95 23.39 -7.71
N HIS A 11 8.70 24.42 -6.91
CA HIS A 11 7.95 24.30 -5.65
C HIS A 11 6.52 23.82 -5.88
N SER A 12 5.81 24.35 -6.86
CA SER A 12 4.46 23.89 -7.20
C SER A 12 4.41 22.38 -7.56
N ASN A 13 5.41 21.86 -8.28
CA ASN A 13 5.48 20.44 -8.61
C ASN A 13 5.79 19.57 -7.39
N GLN A 14 6.70 19.99 -6.52
CA GLN A 14 7.01 19.30 -5.27
C GLN A 14 5.80 19.27 -4.35
N ASP A 15 5.10 20.40 -4.18
CA ASP A 15 3.90 20.49 -3.34
C ASP A 15 2.80 19.55 -3.85
N LYS A 16 2.62 19.49 -5.18
CA LYS A 16 1.69 18.57 -5.83
C LYS A 16 2.03 17.11 -5.56
N ILE A 17 3.30 16.73 -5.64
CA ILE A 17 3.78 15.38 -5.35
C ILE A 17 3.55 15.04 -3.88
N VAL A 18 3.96 15.92 -2.96
CA VAL A 18 3.78 15.74 -1.50
C VAL A 18 2.31 15.58 -1.14
N LYS A 19 1.43 16.40 -1.75
CA LYS A 19 -0.02 16.28 -1.57
C LYS A 19 -0.50 14.86 -1.89
N TYR A 20 -0.19 14.34 -3.08
CA TYR A 20 -0.62 12.98 -3.45
C TYR A 20 0.00 11.88 -2.60
N VAL A 21 1.25 12.03 -2.17
CA VAL A 21 1.91 11.07 -1.27
C VAL A 21 1.22 11.03 0.10
N ASN A 22 0.74 12.18 0.59
CA ASN A 22 0.00 12.28 1.85
C ASN A 22 -1.43 11.74 1.75
N GLU A 23 -2.11 12.04 0.64
CA GLU A 23 -3.48 11.57 0.38
C GLU A 23 -3.53 10.06 0.09
N ILE A 24 -2.48 9.51 -0.53
CA ILE A 24 -2.41 8.13 -0.99
C ILE A 24 -1.11 7.46 -0.48
N PRO A 25 -1.00 7.15 0.81
CA PRO A 25 0.19 6.54 1.36
C PRO A 25 0.53 5.21 0.69
N GLY A 26 1.78 5.04 0.32
CA GLY A 26 2.26 3.89 -0.43
C GLY A 26 1.91 3.93 -1.91
N ILE A 27 1.62 5.12 -2.45
CA ILE A 27 1.42 5.35 -3.88
C ILE A 27 2.63 4.88 -4.69
N ARG A 28 2.40 4.35 -5.89
CA ARG A 28 3.46 3.88 -6.79
C ARG A 28 3.90 4.98 -7.74
N TYR A 29 5.08 4.82 -8.33
CA TYR A 29 5.62 5.75 -9.31
C TYR A 29 4.66 6.02 -10.49
N ARG A 30 4.08 4.96 -11.07
CA ARG A 30 3.14 5.08 -12.21
C ARG A 30 1.87 5.83 -11.82
N GLU A 31 1.34 5.57 -10.62
CA GLU A 31 0.17 6.29 -10.09
C GLU A 31 0.50 7.79 -9.93
N LEU A 32 1.65 8.13 -9.33
CA LEU A 32 2.12 9.51 -9.23
C LEU A 32 2.31 10.17 -10.59
N LEU A 33 2.90 9.47 -11.54
CA LEU A 33 3.12 9.98 -12.89
C LEU A 33 1.79 10.40 -13.55
N ARG A 34 0.79 9.54 -13.48
CA ARG A 34 -0.54 9.80 -14.03
C ARG A 34 -1.23 10.94 -13.29
N MET A 35 -1.27 10.92 -11.96
CA MET A 35 -1.98 11.91 -11.15
C MET A 35 -1.33 13.31 -11.21
N THR A 36 0.00 13.36 -11.32
CA THR A 36 0.70 14.65 -11.43
C THR A 36 0.70 15.22 -12.85
N GLY A 37 0.59 14.35 -13.88
CA GLY A 37 0.75 14.75 -15.28
C GLY A 37 2.17 15.20 -15.62
N LEU A 38 3.16 14.89 -14.79
CA LEU A 38 4.56 15.26 -15.01
C LEU A 38 5.22 14.25 -15.97
N SER A 39 6.25 14.69 -16.70
CA SER A 39 7.08 13.77 -17.46
C SER A 39 7.93 12.89 -16.53
N ASN A 40 8.35 11.71 -17.02
CA ASN A 40 9.20 10.77 -16.26
C ASN A 40 10.44 11.45 -15.65
N GLY A 41 11.16 12.24 -16.42
CA GLY A 41 12.38 12.92 -15.96
C GLY A 41 12.09 13.94 -14.85
N VAL A 42 11.04 14.74 -15.01
CA VAL A 42 10.64 15.74 -14.03
C VAL A 42 10.17 15.10 -12.73
N LEU A 43 9.32 14.07 -12.80
CA LEU A 43 8.86 13.35 -11.60
C LEU A 43 10.03 12.70 -10.88
N SER A 44 10.92 11.99 -11.59
CA SER A 44 12.09 11.32 -11.00
C SER A 44 13.03 12.31 -10.30
N TYR A 45 13.26 13.48 -10.91
CA TYR A 45 14.06 14.55 -10.33
C TYR A 45 13.46 15.03 -9.00
N HIS A 46 12.17 15.37 -9.00
CA HIS A 46 11.49 15.87 -7.81
C HIS A 46 11.40 14.82 -6.70
N LEU A 47 11.09 13.56 -7.03
CA LEU A 47 11.05 12.47 -6.05
C LEU A 47 12.41 12.26 -5.36
N ARG A 48 13.51 12.31 -6.11
CA ARG A 48 14.86 12.23 -5.54
C ARG A 48 15.15 13.43 -4.64
N SER A 49 14.78 14.64 -5.05
CA SER A 49 14.95 15.85 -4.24
C SER A 49 14.14 15.80 -2.95
N LEU A 50 12.89 15.33 -3.00
CA LEU A 50 12.01 15.18 -1.84
C LEU A 50 12.49 14.10 -0.87
N ASP A 51 13.00 12.98 -1.38
CA ASP A 51 13.60 11.91 -0.59
C ASP A 51 14.86 12.40 0.14
N ASN A 52 15.78 13.05 -0.60
CA ASN A 52 17.01 13.61 -0.03
C ASN A 52 16.75 14.71 1.02
N SER A 53 15.69 15.47 0.88
CA SER A 53 15.29 16.50 1.84
C SER A 53 14.44 15.98 3.02
N GLY A 54 14.18 14.66 3.08
CA GLY A 54 13.38 14.06 4.13
C GLY A 54 11.91 14.46 4.12
N LYS A 55 11.37 14.94 3.01
CA LYS A 55 9.94 15.28 2.88
C LYS A 55 9.08 14.06 2.56
N ILE A 56 9.65 13.06 1.90
CA ILE A 56 9.02 11.77 1.62
C ILE A 56 9.95 10.64 2.00
N ARG A 57 9.39 9.46 2.18
CA ARG A 57 10.12 8.21 2.40
C ARG A 57 9.87 7.26 1.24
N VAL A 58 10.94 6.66 0.74
CA VAL A 58 10.87 5.67 -0.34
C VAL A 58 11.04 4.27 0.24
N ASN A 59 10.04 3.42 0.07
CA ASN A 59 10.09 2.01 0.48
C ASN A 59 10.19 1.13 -0.76
N ARG A 60 11.25 0.30 -0.83
CA ARG A 60 11.49 -0.64 -1.93
C ARG A 60 11.23 -2.05 -1.44
N VAL A 61 10.12 -2.63 -1.88
CA VAL A 61 9.77 -4.00 -1.54
C VAL A 61 10.40 -4.95 -2.58
N ASN A 62 11.40 -5.75 -2.15
CA ASN A 62 12.09 -6.75 -2.98
C ASN A 62 12.64 -6.20 -4.31
N ASN A 63 13.15 -4.98 -4.33
CA ASN A 63 13.68 -4.28 -5.51
C ASN A 63 12.72 -4.18 -6.72
N ARG A 64 11.47 -4.63 -6.61
CA ARG A 64 10.51 -4.68 -7.72
C ARG A 64 9.41 -3.63 -7.64
N VAL A 65 9.04 -3.21 -6.43
CA VAL A 65 7.95 -2.25 -6.21
C VAL A 65 8.43 -1.14 -5.31
N THR A 66 8.52 0.06 -5.86
CA THR A 66 8.80 1.28 -5.10
C THR A 66 7.50 1.94 -4.68
N ARG A 67 7.39 2.29 -3.40
CA ARG A 67 6.27 2.99 -2.80
C ARG A 67 6.74 4.24 -2.09
N TYR A 68 5.92 5.28 -2.15
CA TYR A 68 6.21 6.59 -1.58
C TYR A 68 5.26 6.86 -0.42
N PHE A 69 5.82 7.38 0.67
CA PHE A 69 5.10 7.69 1.91
C PHE A 69 5.51 9.07 2.40
N SER A 70 4.67 9.70 3.19
CA SER A 70 5.07 10.85 4.00
C SER A 70 6.18 10.44 4.98
N TYR A 71 7.05 11.36 5.34
CA TYR A 71 8.21 11.05 6.20
C TYR A 71 7.81 10.64 7.61
N ASP A 72 6.67 11.14 8.12
CA ASP A 72 6.10 10.81 9.43
C ASP A 72 5.58 9.37 9.53
N VAL A 73 5.30 8.71 8.41
CA VAL A 73 4.90 7.30 8.40
C VAL A 73 6.08 6.41 8.79
N SER A 74 5.94 5.65 9.87
CA SER A 74 7.00 4.75 10.36
C SER A 74 7.31 3.64 9.35
N SER A 75 8.50 3.04 9.46
CA SER A 75 8.90 1.91 8.59
C SER A 75 7.96 0.71 8.76
N HIS A 76 7.51 0.44 9.98
CA HIS A 76 6.56 -0.63 10.26
C HIS A 76 5.19 -0.32 9.65
N GLU A 77 4.65 0.88 9.86
CA GLU A 77 3.37 1.32 9.28
C GLU A 77 3.42 1.29 7.75
N SER A 78 4.50 1.78 7.15
CA SER A 78 4.67 1.75 5.69
C SER A 78 4.67 0.32 5.12
N TYR A 79 5.23 -0.65 5.87
CA TYR A 79 5.20 -2.05 5.49
C TYR A 79 3.78 -2.63 5.56
N VAL A 80 3.06 -2.36 6.66
CA VAL A 80 1.66 -2.78 6.85
C VAL A 80 0.75 -2.20 5.76
N ILE A 81 0.85 -0.89 5.50
CA ILE A 81 0.11 -0.22 4.41
C ILE A 81 0.43 -0.88 3.06
N GLY A 82 1.70 -1.17 2.81
CA GLY A 82 2.14 -1.85 1.59
C GLY A 82 1.51 -3.24 1.41
N LEU A 83 1.26 -3.97 2.50
CA LEU A 83 0.52 -5.23 2.50
C LEU A 83 -0.97 -4.99 2.26
N LEU A 84 -1.58 -4.04 2.96
CA LEU A 84 -2.99 -3.70 2.82
C LEU A 84 -3.37 -3.18 1.43
N ARG A 85 -2.45 -2.62 0.68
CA ARG A 85 -2.66 -2.24 -0.72
C ARG A 85 -2.80 -3.43 -1.68
N GLN A 86 -2.55 -4.65 -1.23
CA GLN A 86 -2.77 -5.86 -2.01
C GLN A 86 -4.18 -6.40 -1.75
N GLU A 87 -5.00 -6.53 -2.78
CA GLU A 87 -6.41 -6.93 -2.67
C GLU A 87 -6.58 -8.25 -1.91
N THR A 88 -5.80 -9.28 -2.29
CA THR A 88 -5.87 -10.59 -1.63
C THR A 88 -5.52 -10.49 -0.15
N THR A 89 -4.50 -9.71 0.21
CA THR A 89 -4.13 -9.48 1.62
C THR A 89 -5.27 -8.81 2.39
N ARG A 90 -5.91 -7.78 1.82
CA ARG A 90 -7.08 -7.13 2.45
C ARG A 90 -8.23 -8.11 2.65
N LYS A 91 -8.57 -8.91 1.63
CA LYS A 91 -9.62 -9.93 1.73
C LYS A 91 -9.36 -10.90 2.87
N ILE A 92 -8.11 -11.37 3.02
CA ILE A 92 -7.72 -12.26 4.12
C ILE A 92 -7.91 -11.57 5.48
N ILE A 93 -7.38 -10.35 5.64
CA ILE A 93 -7.45 -9.62 6.92
C ILE A 93 -8.90 -9.32 7.29
N LEU A 94 -9.71 -8.81 6.37
CA LEU A 94 -11.11 -8.49 6.61
C LEU A 94 -11.91 -9.74 7.01
N TYR A 95 -11.65 -10.88 6.36
CA TYR A 95 -12.28 -12.15 6.70
C TYR A 95 -11.91 -12.64 8.10
N ILE A 96 -10.62 -12.57 8.46
CA ILE A 96 -10.17 -12.91 9.83
C ILE A 96 -10.76 -11.95 10.87
N LEU A 97 -10.85 -10.65 10.57
CA LEU A 97 -11.49 -9.67 11.47
C LEU A 97 -12.97 -9.98 11.68
N GLU A 98 -13.69 -10.36 10.62
CA GLU A 98 -15.11 -10.73 10.70
C GLU A 98 -15.33 -12.02 11.51
N LYS A 99 -14.56 -13.07 11.24
CA LYS A 99 -14.75 -14.40 11.87
C LYS A 99 -14.06 -14.55 13.23
N GLY A 100 -13.14 -13.63 13.58
CA GLY A 100 -12.30 -13.72 14.77
C GLY A 100 -11.13 -14.71 14.60
N ALA A 101 -11.41 -15.94 14.19
CA ALA A 101 -10.43 -16.95 13.83
C ALA A 101 -10.97 -17.82 12.69
N CYS A 102 -10.12 -18.31 11.80
CA CYS A 102 -10.52 -19.18 10.69
C CYS A 102 -9.40 -20.13 10.26
N GLY A 103 -9.77 -21.25 9.65
CA GLY A 103 -8.85 -22.21 9.06
C GLY A 103 -8.36 -21.75 7.68
N VAL A 104 -7.30 -22.40 7.17
CA VAL A 104 -6.79 -22.11 5.82
C VAL A 104 -7.82 -22.37 4.72
N ASN A 105 -8.64 -23.42 4.86
CA ASN A 105 -9.66 -23.76 3.87
C ASN A 105 -10.73 -22.68 3.76
N ASP A 106 -11.12 -22.06 4.88
CA ASP A 106 -12.08 -20.95 4.89
C ASP A 106 -11.53 -19.76 4.10
N ILE A 107 -10.25 -19.45 4.30
CA ILE A 107 -9.54 -18.38 3.58
C ILE A 107 -9.48 -18.69 2.07
N LEU A 108 -9.17 -19.93 1.69
CA LEU A 108 -9.14 -20.38 0.29
C LEU A 108 -10.48 -20.18 -0.40
N ILE A 109 -11.56 -20.64 0.24
CA ILE A 109 -12.93 -20.51 -0.26
C ILE A 109 -13.32 -19.05 -0.39
N HIS A 110 -13.08 -18.25 0.66
CA HIS A 110 -13.45 -16.82 0.67
C HIS A 110 -12.71 -16.00 -0.38
N THR A 111 -11.41 -16.26 -0.55
CA THR A 111 -10.57 -15.47 -1.47
C THR A 111 -10.61 -15.97 -2.91
N ARG A 112 -11.06 -17.20 -3.14
CA ARG A 112 -11.03 -17.90 -4.43
C ARG A 112 -9.61 -17.94 -5.04
N LYS A 113 -8.59 -18.09 -4.19
CA LYS A 113 -7.18 -18.17 -4.61
C LYS A 113 -6.62 -19.57 -4.36
N VAL A 114 -5.58 -19.92 -5.14
CA VAL A 114 -4.89 -21.20 -4.98
C VAL A 114 -4.05 -21.25 -3.70
N PRO A 115 -3.78 -22.43 -3.13
CA PRO A 115 -3.07 -22.60 -1.86
C PRO A 115 -1.71 -21.91 -1.82
N SER A 116 -0.93 -21.95 -2.90
CA SER A 116 0.39 -21.31 -2.98
C SER A 116 0.31 -19.80 -2.83
N THR A 117 -0.69 -19.16 -3.44
CA THR A 117 -0.94 -17.72 -3.31
C THR A 117 -1.29 -17.36 -1.86
N ILE A 118 -2.20 -18.12 -1.23
CA ILE A 118 -2.59 -17.87 0.16
C ILE A 118 -1.40 -18.10 1.09
N SER A 119 -0.64 -19.18 0.94
CA SER A 119 0.56 -19.45 1.73
C SER A 119 1.57 -18.31 1.66
N TRP A 120 1.79 -17.72 0.47
CA TRP A 120 2.68 -16.58 0.29
C TRP A 120 2.19 -15.33 1.03
N HIS A 121 0.89 -15.00 0.90
CA HIS A 121 0.31 -13.87 1.64
C HIS A 121 0.34 -14.09 3.15
N MET A 122 -0.03 -15.28 3.61
CA MET A 122 -0.02 -15.63 5.04
C MET A 122 1.38 -15.59 5.64
N GLY A 123 2.41 -16.02 4.89
CA GLY A 123 3.81 -15.91 5.31
C GLY A 123 4.19 -14.45 5.60
N ARG A 124 3.81 -13.52 4.72
CA ARG A 124 4.08 -12.09 4.89
C ARG A 124 3.29 -11.46 6.03
N LEU A 125 2.02 -11.85 6.19
CA LEU A 125 1.16 -11.38 7.28
C LEU A 125 1.69 -11.83 8.64
N LYS A 126 2.19 -13.08 8.73
CA LYS A 126 2.84 -13.60 9.94
C LYS A 126 4.15 -12.87 10.23
N ALA A 127 5.00 -12.67 9.22
CA ALA A 127 6.25 -11.94 9.38
C ALA A 127 6.05 -10.49 9.83
N ALA A 128 4.91 -9.88 9.50
CA ALA A 128 4.50 -8.55 9.96
C ALA A 128 3.78 -8.54 11.32
N ASN A 129 3.61 -9.70 11.97
CA ASN A 129 2.81 -9.89 13.18
C ASN A 129 1.33 -9.42 13.05
N ILE A 130 0.83 -9.28 11.81
CA ILE A 130 -0.57 -8.92 11.56
C ILE A 130 -1.48 -10.12 11.84
N VAL A 131 -1.00 -11.32 11.52
CA VAL A 131 -1.71 -12.57 11.74
C VAL A 131 -0.84 -13.50 12.57
N LYS A 132 -1.41 -14.15 13.55
CA LYS A 132 -0.82 -15.24 14.34
C LYS A 132 -1.56 -16.54 14.11
N VAL A 133 -0.90 -17.64 14.40
CA VAL A 133 -1.47 -18.99 14.31
C VAL A 133 -1.76 -19.49 15.72
N ARG A 134 -2.99 -19.93 15.94
CA ARG A 134 -3.41 -20.67 17.14
C ARG A 134 -3.68 -22.13 16.77
N LYS A 135 -2.96 -23.03 17.39
CA LYS A 135 -3.21 -24.46 17.24
C LYS A 135 -4.34 -24.88 18.18
N GLN A 136 -5.36 -25.53 17.64
CA GLN A 136 -6.46 -26.09 18.44
C GLN A 136 -6.75 -27.49 17.91
N ASN A 137 -6.58 -28.49 18.77
CA ASN A 137 -6.50 -29.87 18.38
C ASN A 137 -5.41 -30.05 17.30
N GLU A 138 -5.68 -30.71 16.21
CA GLU A 138 -4.71 -30.89 15.11
C GLU A 138 -4.77 -29.80 14.04
N PHE A 139 -5.64 -28.79 14.22
CA PHE A 139 -5.88 -27.76 13.21
C PHE A 139 -5.22 -26.42 13.56
N ASN A 140 -4.75 -25.74 12.53
CA ASN A 140 -4.22 -24.37 12.63
C ASN A 140 -5.32 -23.37 12.32
N TYR A 141 -5.57 -22.46 13.25
CA TYR A 141 -6.46 -21.31 13.08
C TYR A 141 -5.64 -20.04 13.00
N TYR A 142 -6.04 -19.17 12.12
CA TYR A 142 -5.44 -17.87 11.91
C TYR A 142 -6.31 -16.81 12.57
N GLU A 143 -5.68 -15.95 13.37
CA GLU A 143 -6.34 -14.82 14.03
C GLU A 143 -5.47 -13.57 13.95
N ILE A 144 -6.06 -12.40 14.20
CA ILE A 144 -5.31 -11.15 14.21
C ILE A 144 -4.30 -11.19 15.36
N GLY A 145 -3.03 -10.93 15.03
CA GLY A 145 -1.90 -10.98 15.97
C GLY A 145 -1.57 -9.63 16.59
N MET A 146 -1.87 -8.54 15.91
CA MET A 146 -1.71 -7.19 16.42
C MET A 146 -3.03 -6.64 16.96
N ASP A 147 -2.98 -5.46 17.59
CA ASP A 147 -4.19 -4.79 18.05
C ASP A 147 -5.18 -4.59 16.91
N ARG A 148 -6.43 -5.07 17.12
CA ARG A 148 -7.50 -4.97 16.13
C ARG A 148 -7.83 -3.54 15.79
N GLN A 149 -7.78 -2.63 16.78
CA GLN A 149 -8.06 -1.22 16.60
C GLN A 149 -7.04 -0.58 15.65
N ILE A 150 -5.76 -0.90 15.80
CA ILE A 150 -4.70 -0.40 14.90
C ILE A 150 -4.96 -0.80 13.45
N ILE A 151 -5.35 -2.06 13.20
CA ILE A 151 -5.67 -2.51 11.82
C ILE A 151 -6.91 -1.80 11.30
N GLN A 152 -7.96 -1.67 12.12
CA GLN A 152 -9.19 -1.00 11.74
C GLN A 152 -8.93 0.48 11.42
N ASP A 153 -8.12 1.16 12.22
CA ASP A 153 -7.74 2.56 11.99
C ASP A 153 -6.93 2.71 10.69
N LEU A 154 -5.98 1.81 10.42
CA LEU A 154 -5.23 1.81 9.17
C LEU A 154 -6.12 1.53 7.95
N LEU A 155 -7.03 0.55 8.05
CA LEU A 155 -8.00 0.27 7.00
C LEU A 155 -8.91 1.48 6.75
N SER A 156 -9.46 2.07 7.79
CA SER A 156 -10.36 3.23 7.75
C SER A 156 -9.64 4.46 7.17
N LYS A 157 -8.48 4.80 7.72
CA LYS A 157 -7.66 5.95 7.30
C LYS A 157 -7.28 5.90 5.82
N TYR A 158 -7.00 4.71 5.30
CA TYR A 158 -6.49 4.54 3.95
C TYR A 158 -7.47 3.87 2.96
N THR A 159 -8.74 3.65 3.35
CA THR A 159 -9.75 3.00 2.49
C THR A 159 -9.88 3.69 1.14
N ARG A 160 -9.93 5.04 1.11
CA ARG A 160 -10.01 5.82 -0.13
C ARG A 160 -8.84 5.49 -1.06
N SER A 161 -7.61 5.43 -0.53
CA SER A 161 -6.41 5.12 -1.32
C SER A 161 -6.38 3.67 -1.85
N PHE A 162 -7.17 2.76 -1.25
CA PHE A 162 -7.27 1.38 -1.71
C PHE A 162 -8.32 1.21 -2.82
N THR A 163 -9.41 1.98 -2.76
CA THR A 163 -10.51 1.94 -3.75
C THR A 163 -10.16 2.68 -5.04
N GLU A 164 -9.42 3.76 -4.98
CA GLU A 164 -8.96 4.48 -6.17
C GLU A 164 -8.19 3.58 -7.15
N LYS A 165 -7.45 2.60 -6.62
CA LYS A 165 -6.76 1.62 -7.47
C LYS A 165 -7.73 0.74 -8.28
N ILE A 166 -8.89 0.39 -7.75
CA ILE A 166 -9.88 -0.44 -8.46
C ILE A 166 -10.45 0.34 -9.65
N VAL A 167 -10.71 1.63 -9.45
CA VAL A 167 -11.19 2.53 -10.51
C VAL A 167 -10.11 2.70 -11.57
N ASP A 168 -8.85 2.85 -11.16
CA ASP A 168 -7.70 3.00 -12.05
C ASP A 168 -7.43 1.76 -12.91
N ASP A 169 -7.41 0.58 -12.29
CA ASP A 169 -7.23 -0.69 -12.99
C ASP A 169 -8.38 -0.93 -14.00
N TYR A 170 -9.61 -0.44 -13.68
CA TYR A 170 -10.76 -0.51 -14.60
C TYR A 170 -10.64 0.48 -15.75
N VAL A 171 -10.24 1.72 -15.48
CA VAL A 171 -10.02 2.75 -16.52
C VAL A 171 -8.90 2.35 -17.48
N ASP A 172 -7.79 1.80 -16.95
CA ASP A 172 -6.69 1.31 -17.78
C ASP A 172 -7.14 0.15 -18.68
N MET A 173 -7.97 -0.78 -18.15
CA MET A 173 -8.54 -1.88 -18.94
C MET A 173 -9.48 -1.39 -20.05
N VAL A 174 -10.27 -0.36 -19.80
CA VAL A 174 -11.21 0.20 -20.82
C VAL A 174 -10.47 0.97 -21.89
N ASN A 175 -9.33 1.60 -21.59
CA ASN A 175 -8.53 2.36 -22.54
C ASN A 175 -7.59 1.48 -23.41
N GLU A 176 -7.44 0.19 -23.08
CA GLU A 176 -6.69 -0.77 -23.88
C GLU A 176 -7.52 -1.41 -25.03
N PHE A 177 -8.83 -1.09 -25.09
CA PHE A 177 -9.75 -1.48 -26.16
C PHE A 177 -10.07 -0.29 -27.07
#